data_fd82ac42eeac6ff0d8b1627a449a9d4d
#
_entry.id   fd82ac42eeac6ff0d8b1627a449a9d4d
#
_cell.length_a   1.000
_cell.length_b   1.000
_cell.length_c   1.000
_cell.angle_alpha   90.00
_cell.angle_beta   90.00
_cell.angle_gamma   90.00
#
_symmetry.space_group_name_H-M   'P 1'
#
loop_
_entity.id
_entity.type
_entity.pdbx_description
1 polymer ?
#
loop_
_entity_poly.entity_id
_entity_poly.type
_entity_poly.pdbx_seq_one_letter_code
_entity_poly.pdbx_strand_id
1 'polypeptide(L)'
;MAGLRGQGVFDRLGRALLSHTRTTLQLTAVLVGLCFFSSMVITNDVSLLTFVPFTFVVVNSLDAAVRDKLLLPIVCMQTIAANLGSMLTPLGNPQNLYLYGKSGMDMGSFVLLMLPYSILSLALLALWAVGLCRRGAKISMAHSAAAASPNKALLSLYSILFVLCLLVVLRVLPYGIAFAAVLACVLLADRNTLCRVDYSLILTFVTLFIFIGNLGRFAAFSGWLQ
;
A
#
# COMPACT_ATOMS: atom_id res chain seq x y z
N MET A 1 3.92 10.45 2.46
CA MET A 1 4.87 9.31 2.55
C MET A 1 6.34 9.76 2.66
N ALA A 2 6.87 10.59 1.75
CA ALA A 2 8.27 11.05 1.81
C ALA A 2 8.66 11.66 3.17
N GLY A 3 7.81 12.52 3.75
CA GLY A 3 8.04 13.12 5.06
C GLY A 3 8.08 12.11 6.22
N LEU A 4 7.14 11.17 6.28
CA LEU A 4 7.13 10.10 7.30
C LEU A 4 8.35 9.20 7.20
N ARG A 5 8.79 8.89 5.98
CA ARG A 5 10.02 8.13 5.73
C ARG A 5 11.25 8.89 6.26
N GLY A 6 11.34 10.20 6.01
CA GLY A 6 12.43 11.04 6.50
C GLY A 6 12.52 11.12 8.03
N GLN A 7 11.42 10.89 8.75
CA GLN A 7 11.38 10.89 10.22
C GLN A 7 11.66 9.50 10.85
N GLY A 8 12.03 8.50 10.07
CA GLY A 8 12.35 7.15 10.57
C GLY A 8 11.15 6.39 11.18
N VAL A 9 9.91 6.77 10.80
CA VAL A 9 8.68 6.09 11.28
C VAL A 9 8.68 4.64 10.84
N PHE A 10 9.02 4.38 9.58
CA PHE A 10 9.06 3.04 9.03
C PHE A 10 10.13 2.16 9.69
N ASP A 11 11.29 2.75 10.08
CA ASP A 11 12.34 2.03 10.80
C ASP A 11 11.89 1.63 12.20
N ARG A 12 11.08 2.46 12.88
CA ARG A 12 10.52 2.13 14.20
C ARG A 12 9.44 1.07 14.11
N LEU A 13 8.49 1.24 13.18
CA LEU A 13 7.46 0.24 12.93
C LEU A 13 8.07 -1.08 12.50
N GLY A 14 9.11 -1.05 11.65
CA GLY A 14 9.85 -2.23 11.22
C GLY A 14 10.50 -2.96 12.39
N ARG A 15 11.17 -2.24 13.30
CA ARG A 15 11.75 -2.83 14.52
C ARG A 15 10.69 -3.39 15.45
N ALA A 16 9.59 -2.67 15.66
CA ALA A 16 8.47 -3.16 16.47
C ALA A 16 7.86 -4.42 15.84
N LEU A 17 7.70 -4.47 14.52
CA LEU A 17 7.24 -5.65 13.83
C LEU A 17 8.21 -6.82 13.99
N LEU A 18 9.51 -6.59 13.77
CA LEU A 18 10.55 -7.62 13.91
C LEU A 18 10.69 -8.12 15.34
N SER A 19 10.46 -7.28 16.36
CA SER A 19 10.49 -7.72 17.75
C SER A 19 9.35 -8.67 18.11
N HIS A 20 8.22 -8.60 17.39
CA HIS A 20 7.06 -9.47 17.59
C HIS A 20 7.06 -10.69 16.65
N THR A 21 7.84 -10.66 15.58
CA THR A 21 7.93 -11.77 14.62
C THR A 21 9.19 -12.59 14.88
N ARG A 22 9.01 -13.92 15.07
CA ARG A 22 10.13 -14.83 15.36
C ARG A 22 10.57 -15.65 14.14
N THR A 23 9.71 -15.77 13.15
CA THR A 23 9.92 -16.60 11.98
C THR A 23 9.67 -15.84 10.68
N THR A 24 10.36 -16.26 9.62
CA THR A 24 10.15 -15.69 8.28
C THR A 24 8.72 -15.84 7.80
N LEU A 25 8.02 -16.91 8.19
CA LEU A 25 6.61 -17.10 7.87
C LEU A 25 5.72 -16.03 8.52
N GLN A 26 5.92 -15.77 9.82
CA GLN A 26 5.14 -14.74 10.51
C GLN A 26 5.37 -13.36 9.88
N LEU A 27 6.62 -13.04 9.57
CA LEU A 27 6.96 -11.78 8.91
C LEU A 27 6.26 -11.65 7.55
N THR A 28 6.37 -12.69 6.70
CA THR A 28 5.73 -12.71 5.38
C THR A 28 4.21 -12.58 5.51
N ALA A 29 3.59 -13.35 6.41
CA ALA A 29 2.15 -13.32 6.63
C ALA A 29 1.65 -11.94 7.08
N VAL A 30 2.39 -11.26 7.99
CA VAL A 30 2.03 -9.92 8.45
C VAL A 30 2.19 -8.89 7.33
N LEU A 31 3.31 -8.89 6.59
CA LEU A 31 3.55 -7.92 5.51
C LEU A 31 2.56 -8.09 4.36
N VAL A 32 2.24 -9.32 3.98
CA VAL A 32 1.24 -9.63 2.94
C VAL A 32 -0.17 -9.33 3.43
N GLY A 33 -0.50 -9.71 4.68
CA GLY A 33 -1.78 -9.42 5.30
C GLY A 33 -2.07 -7.94 5.41
N LEU A 34 -1.08 -7.12 5.77
CA LEU A 34 -1.22 -5.65 5.78
C LEU A 34 -1.65 -5.12 4.42
N CYS A 35 -1.04 -5.58 3.32
CA CYS A 35 -1.46 -5.18 1.98
C CYS A 35 -2.87 -5.69 1.65
N PHE A 36 -3.19 -6.93 1.98
CA PHE A 36 -4.48 -7.54 1.69
C PHE A 36 -5.63 -6.79 2.38
N PHE A 37 -5.54 -6.62 3.71
CA PHE A 37 -6.63 -6.00 4.48
C PHE A 37 -6.72 -4.49 4.29
N SER A 38 -5.59 -3.79 4.17
CA SER A 38 -5.62 -2.34 3.94
C SER A 38 -6.22 -1.99 2.59
N SER A 39 -5.97 -2.80 1.55
CA SER A 39 -6.51 -2.58 0.22
C SER A 39 -8.05 -2.70 0.12
N MET A 40 -8.69 -3.28 1.12
CA MET A 40 -10.16 -3.30 1.21
C MET A 40 -10.75 -1.93 1.55
N VAL A 41 -10.00 -1.09 2.25
CA VAL A 41 -10.47 0.22 2.77
C VAL A 41 -9.85 1.37 1.98
N ILE A 42 -8.56 1.27 1.71
CA ILE A 42 -7.81 2.17 0.82
C ILE A 42 -7.58 1.45 -0.50
N THR A 43 -7.35 2.19 -1.59
CA THR A 43 -7.13 1.54 -2.89
C THR A 43 -5.89 0.64 -2.89
N ASN A 44 -5.89 -0.39 -3.74
CA ASN A 44 -4.75 -1.29 -3.94
C ASN A 44 -3.44 -0.53 -4.18
N ASP A 45 -3.47 0.52 -5.01
CA ASP A 45 -2.30 1.33 -5.32
C ASP A 45 -1.75 2.06 -4.10
N VAL A 46 -2.62 2.66 -3.28
CA VAL A 46 -2.22 3.35 -2.04
C VAL A 46 -1.68 2.35 -1.02
N SER A 47 -2.27 1.17 -0.94
CA SER A 47 -1.77 0.07 -0.10
C SER A 47 -0.34 -0.32 -0.50
N LEU A 48 -0.08 -0.54 -1.79
CA LEU A 48 1.26 -0.89 -2.30
C LEU A 48 2.26 0.23 -2.08
N LEU A 49 1.91 1.48 -2.41
CA LEU A 49 2.77 2.65 -2.19
C LEU A 49 3.16 2.84 -0.71
N THR A 50 2.32 2.34 0.19
CA THR A 50 2.57 2.42 1.64
C THR A 50 3.43 1.27 2.12
N PHE A 51 3.02 0.03 1.83
CA PHE A 51 3.59 -1.15 2.49
C PHE A 51 4.78 -1.76 1.75
N VAL A 52 4.93 -1.59 0.44
CA VAL A 52 6.12 -2.09 -0.27
C VAL A 52 7.40 -1.37 0.18
N PRO A 53 7.47 -0.01 0.24
CA PRO A 53 8.64 0.66 0.82
C PRO A 53 8.90 0.27 2.28
N PHE A 54 7.84 0.03 3.08
CA PHE A 54 7.98 -0.48 4.43
C PHE A 54 8.61 -1.88 4.46
N THR A 55 8.20 -2.77 3.56
CA THR A 55 8.79 -4.11 3.41
C THR A 55 10.28 -4.03 3.08
N PHE A 56 10.69 -3.12 2.20
CA PHE A 56 12.12 -2.91 1.91
C PHE A 56 12.91 -2.54 3.17
N VAL A 57 12.37 -1.66 4.01
CA VAL A 57 13.03 -1.27 5.27
C VAL A 57 13.16 -2.48 6.20
N VAL A 58 12.08 -3.23 6.39
CA VAL A 58 12.04 -4.38 7.30
C VAL A 58 12.94 -5.51 6.81
N VAL A 59 12.84 -5.89 5.54
CA VAL A 59 13.59 -7.02 4.97
C VAL A 59 15.08 -6.70 4.82
N ASN A 60 15.45 -5.44 4.56
CA ASN A 60 16.84 -5.00 4.53
C ASN A 60 17.53 -5.03 5.92
N SER A 61 16.76 -5.11 7.00
CA SER A 61 17.30 -5.29 8.36
C SER A 61 17.60 -6.75 8.69
N LEU A 62 17.30 -7.69 7.79
CA LEU A 62 17.59 -9.12 7.93
C LEU A 62 18.99 -9.47 7.38
N ASP A 63 19.47 -10.64 7.74
CA ASP A 63 20.70 -11.20 7.15
C ASP A 63 20.59 -11.30 5.61
N ALA A 64 21.68 -11.03 4.90
CA ALA A 64 21.71 -10.96 3.43
C ALA A 64 21.15 -12.22 2.76
N ALA A 65 21.49 -13.41 3.26
CA ALA A 65 21.02 -14.67 2.70
C ALA A 65 19.49 -14.87 2.83
N VAL A 66 18.88 -14.35 3.90
CA VAL A 66 17.42 -14.39 4.14
C VAL A 66 16.74 -13.33 3.31
N ARG A 67 17.30 -12.11 3.31
CA ARG A 67 16.81 -10.98 2.53
C ARG A 67 16.67 -11.31 1.05
N ASP A 68 17.75 -11.80 0.44
CA ASP A 68 17.80 -12.04 -1.02
C ASP A 68 16.80 -13.13 -1.47
N LYS A 69 16.47 -14.07 -0.57
CA LYS A 69 15.45 -15.10 -0.82
C LYS A 69 14.02 -14.60 -0.64
N LEU A 70 13.78 -13.67 0.27
CA LEU A 70 12.42 -13.27 0.67
C LEU A 70 11.95 -12.00 0.01
N LEU A 71 12.83 -11.07 -0.31
CA LEU A 71 12.44 -9.73 -0.75
C LEU A 71 11.54 -9.76 -1.99
N LEU A 72 11.99 -10.38 -3.06
CA LEU A 72 11.23 -10.44 -4.31
C LEU A 72 9.93 -11.22 -4.16
N PRO A 73 9.90 -12.44 -3.58
CA PRO A 73 8.65 -13.15 -3.35
C PRO A 73 7.64 -12.39 -2.47
N ILE A 74 8.09 -11.73 -1.40
CA ILE A 74 7.18 -10.96 -0.53
C ILE A 74 6.57 -9.80 -1.31
N VAL A 75 7.34 -9.04 -2.09
CA VAL A 75 6.83 -7.93 -2.90
C VAL A 75 5.83 -8.42 -3.96
N CYS A 76 6.12 -9.55 -4.62
CA CYS A 76 5.17 -10.19 -5.54
C CYS A 76 3.87 -10.59 -4.83
N MET A 77 3.98 -11.22 -3.66
CA MET A 77 2.81 -11.60 -2.86
C MET A 77 2.01 -10.39 -2.39
N GLN A 78 2.67 -9.30 -1.99
CA GLN A 78 2.00 -8.05 -1.60
C GLN A 78 1.24 -7.42 -2.76
N THR A 79 1.81 -7.45 -3.97
CA THR A 79 1.15 -6.94 -5.18
C THR A 79 -0.12 -7.74 -5.48
N ILE A 80 -0.04 -9.06 -5.41
CA ILE A 80 -1.19 -9.95 -5.59
C ILE A 80 -2.20 -9.74 -4.45
N ALA A 81 -1.73 -9.67 -3.21
CA ALA A 81 -2.55 -9.48 -2.03
C ALA A 81 -3.35 -8.16 -2.06
N ALA A 82 -2.73 -7.06 -2.46
CA ALA A 82 -3.39 -5.77 -2.58
C ALA A 82 -4.50 -5.81 -3.65
N ASN A 83 -4.25 -6.44 -4.79
CA ASN A 83 -5.25 -6.57 -5.85
C ASN A 83 -6.41 -7.49 -5.46
N LEU A 84 -6.12 -8.66 -4.86
CA LEU A 84 -7.14 -9.62 -4.47
C LEU A 84 -7.91 -9.18 -3.21
N GLY A 85 -7.25 -8.50 -2.28
CA GLY A 85 -7.91 -7.91 -1.11
C GLY A 85 -8.86 -6.79 -1.49
N SER A 86 -8.43 -5.88 -2.38
CA SER A 86 -9.23 -4.75 -2.87
C SER A 86 -10.50 -5.17 -3.61
N MET A 87 -10.57 -6.42 -4.05
CA MET A 87 -11.73 -6.98 -4.75
C MET A 87 -12.96 -7.09 -3.83
N LEU A 88 -12.79 -7.20 -2.51
CA LEU A 88 -13.89 -7.42 -1.58
C LEU A 88 -14.84 -6.22 -1.50
N THR A 89 -14.36 -5.01 -1.65
CA THR A 89 -15.17 -3.80 -1.51
C THR A 89 -15.22 -2.98 -2.81
N PRO A 90 -16.30 -2.24 -3.05
CA PRO A 90 -16.35 -1.32 -4.19
C PRO A 90 -15.31 -0.22 -4.14
N LEU A 91 -14.81 0.14 -2.94
CA LEU A 91 -13.84 1.21 -2.72
C LEU A 91 -12.40 0.77 -2.98
N GLY A 92 -12.14 -0.53 -2.96
CA GLY A 92 -10.78 -1.08 -3.04
C GLY A 92 -10.06 -0.83 -4.38
N ASN A 93 -10.82 -0.74 -5.48
CA ASN A 93 -10.26 -0.39 -6.79
C ASN A 93 -11.31 0.24 -7.73
N PRO A 94 -10.89 1.01 -8.75
CA PRO A 94 -11.80 1.66 -9.69
C PRO A 94 -12.68 0.67 -10.47
N GLN A 95 -12.17 -0.53 -10.77
CA GLN A 95 -12.89 -1.54 -11.51
C GLN A 95 -14.10 -2.04 -10.72
N ASN A 96 -13.93 -2.31 -9.44
CA ASN A 96 -15.02 -2.72 -8.56
C ASN A 96 -16.05 -1.60 -8.36
N LEU A 97 -15.59 -0.35 -8.26
CA LEU A 97 -16.48 0.79 -8.16
C LEU A 97 -17.38 0.92 -9.41
N TYR A 98 -16.80 0.68 -10.59
CA TYR A 98 -17.55 0.68 -11.84
C TYR A 98 -18.56 -0.47 -11.89
N LEU A 99 -18.14 -1.70 -11.57
CA LEU A 99 -19.01 -2.87 -11.54
C LEU A 99 -20.15 -2.70 -10.52
N TYR A 100 -19.83 -2.21 -9.34
CA TYR A 100 -20.82 -1.90 -8.31
C TYR A 100 -21.84 -0.88 -8.80
N GLY A 101 -21.40 0.21 -9.44
CA GLY A 101 -22.28 1.24 -10.00
C GLY A 101 -23.20 0.72 -11.14
N LYS A 102 -22.74 -0.28 -11.90
CA LYS A 102 -23.51 -0.89 -12.99
C LYS A 102 -24.43 -2.02 -12.53
N SER A 103 -24.07 -2.73 -11.45
CA SER A 103 -24.83 -3.88 -10.96
C SER A 103 -26.16 -3.50 -10.30
N GLY A 104 -26.31 -2.26 -9.82
CA GLY A 104 -27.47 -1.84 -9.02
C GLY A 104 -27.61 -2.57 -7.66
N MET A 105 -26.59 -3.32 -7.26
CA MET A 105 -26.59 -4.03 -5.98
C MET A 105 -26.37 -3.07 -4.82
N ASP A 106 -26.90 -3.42 -3.65
CA ASP A 106 -26.50 -2.78 -2.39
C ASP A 106 -25.10 -3.23 -1.95
N MET A 107 -24.48 -2.46 -1.05
CA MET A 107 -23.11 -2.70 -0.57
C MET A 107 -22.96 -4.08 0.07
N GLY A 108 -23.96 -4.50 0.86
CA GLY A 108 -23.94 -5.79 1.55
C GLY A 108 -23.93 -6.98 0.58
N SER A 109 -24.82 -6.93 -0.42
CA SER A 109 -24.91 -7.96 -1.46
C SER A 109 -23.64 -8.05 -2.29
N PHE A 110 -23.03 -6.91 -2.63
CA PHE A 110 -21.77 -6.90 -3.35
C PHE A 110 -20.64 -7.56 -2.52
N VAL A 111 -20.49 -7.18 -1.25
CA VAL A 111 -19.49 -7.77 -0.36
C VAL A 111 -19.71 -9.27 -0.17
N LEU A 112 -20.95 -9.71 0.05
CA LEU A 112 -21.28 -11.13 0.17
C LEU A 112 -20.96 -11.93 -1.10
N LEU A 113 -21.18 -11.35 -2.27
CA LEU A 113 -20.82 -11.95 -3.56
C LEU A 113 -19.30 -12.12 -3.71
N MET A 114 -18.52 -11.11 -3.30
CA MET A 114 -17.06 -11.12 -3.44
C MET A 114 -16.32 -11.87 -2.31
N LEU A 115 -16.99 -12.09 -1.18
CA LEU A 115 -16.42 -12.71 0.02
C LEU A 115 -15.78 -14.08 -0.24
N PRO A 116 -16.44 -15.07 -0.90
CA PRO A 116 -15.86 -16.39 -1.13
C PRO A 116 -14.58 -16.33 -1.97
N TYR A 117 -14.50 -15.43 -2.96
CA TYR A 117 -13.30 -15.23 -3.78
C TYR A 117 -12.16 -14.60 -2.97
N SER A 118 -12.48 -13.65 -2.09
CA SER A 118 -11.49 -13.03 -1.22
C SER A 118 -10.95 -14.01 -0.18
N ILE A 119 -11.80 -14.87 0.40
CA ILE A 119 -11.37 -15.92 1.34
C ILE A 119 -10.48 -16.94 0.62
N LEU A 120 -10.90 -17.41 -0.57
CA LEU A 120 -10.09 -18.33 -1.37
C LEU A 120 -8.72 -17.73 -1.71
N SER A 121 -8.70 -16.46 -2.11
CA SER A 121 -7.46 -15.73 -2.42
C SER A 121 -6.54 -15.63 -1.20
N LEU A 122 -7.09 -15.33 -0.03
CA LEU A 122 -6.33 -15.27 1.22
C LEU A 122 -5.76 -16.65 1.59
N ALA A 123 -6.56 -17.71 1.43
CA ALA A 123 -6.11 -19.09 1.68
C ALA A 123 -4.96 -19.49 0.74
N LEU A 124 -5.05 -19.18 -0.56
CA LEU A 124 -4.00 -19.45 -1.53
C LEU A 124 -2.71 -18.66 -1.23
N LEU A 125 -2.83 -17.41 -0.84
CA LEU A 125 -1.69 -16.59 -0.41
C LEU A 125 -1.04 -17.15 0.86
N ALA A 126 -1.84 -17.60 1.83
CA ALA A 126 -1.34 -18.24 3.04
C ALA A 126 -0.60 -19.56 2.73
N LEU A 127 -1.16 -20.40 1.85
CA LEU A 127 -0.50 -21.62 1.38
C LEU A 127 0.81 -21.33 0.66
N TRP A 128 0.86 -20.30 -0.17
CA TRP A 128 2.09 -19.89 -0.83
C TRP A 128 3.12 -19.39 0.18
N ALA A 129 2.73 -18.57 1.17
CA ALA A 129 3.62 -18.11 2.24
C ALA A 129 4.21 -19.29 3.04
N VAL A 130 3.38 -20.29 3.37
CA VAL A 130 3.84 -21.52 4.04
C VAL A 130 4.82 -22.29 3.15
N GLY A 131 4.52 -22.42 1.86
CA GLY A 131 5.40 -23.08 0.88
C GLY A 131 6.76 -22.40 0.74
N LEU A 132 6.77 -21.06 0.67
CA LEU A 132 7.98 -20.25 0.59
C LEU A 132 8.84 -20.35 1.86
N CYS A 133 8.20 -20.36 3.02
CA CYS A 133 8.86 -20.32 4.33
C CYS A 133 8.98 -21.71 4.99
N ARG A 134 8.82 -22.81 4.25
CA ARG A 134 8.81 -24.20 4.77
C ARG A 134 10.03 -24.57 5.64
N ARG A 135 11.16 -23.88 5.48
CA ARG A 135 12.36 -24.05 6.30
C ARG A 135 12.51 -22.89 7.30
N GLY A 136 11.44 -22.43 7.88
CA GLY A 136 11.31 -21.31 8.80
C GLY A 136 12.61 -20.88 9.47
N ALA A 137 13.43 -20.11 8.76
CA ALA A 137 14.63 -19.55 9.34
C ALA A 137 14.21 -18.64 10.50
N LYS A 138 14.85 -18.81 11.65
CA LYS A 138 14.70 -17.83 12.73
C LYS A 138 15.25 -16.51 12.22
N ILE A 139 14.51 -15.44 12.45
CA ILE A 139 14.95 -14.10 12.09
C ILE A 139 16.11 -13.74 13.01
N SER A 140 17.31 -13.60 12.43
CA SER A 140 18.45 -12.97 13.07
C SER A 140 18.53 -11.54 12.56
N MET A 141 18.58 -10.58 13.45
CA MET A 141 18.72 -9.18 13.06
C MET A 141 20.19 -8.90 12.75
N ALA A 142 20.47 -8.46 11.53
CA ALA A 142 21.71 -7.72 11.29
C ALA A 142 21.65 -6.44 12.13
N HIS A 143 22.75 -6.06 12.77
CA HIS A 143 22.85 -4.84 13.58
C HIS A 143 22.48 -3.63 12.71
N SER A 144 21.23 -3.19 12.80
CA SER A 144 20.78 -1.98 12.12
C SER A 144 21.23 -0.78 12.93
N ALA A 145 21.92 0.14 12.28
CA ALA A 145 22.33 1.41 12.86
C ALA A 145 21.14 2.11 13.55
N ALA A 146 21.40 2.71 14.70
CA ALA A 146 20.40 3.43 15.48
C ALA A 146 19.70 4.48 14.60
N ALA A 147 18.40 4.36 14.44
CA ALA A 147 17.61 5.36 13.72
C ALA A 147 17.72 6.71 14.44
N ALA A 148 18.00 7.76 13.68
CA ALA A 148 17.99 9.12 14.19
C ALA A 148 16.73 9.42 14.99
N SER A 149 16.83 10.16 16.08
CA SER A 149 15.68 10.57 16.88
C SER A 149 14.78 11.48 16.03
N PRO A 150 13.49 11.16 15.83
CA PRO A 150 12.61 11.98 15.00
C PRO A 150 12.31 13.30 15.68
N ASN A 151 12.17 14.33 14.89
CA ASN A 151 11.56 15.56 15.35
C ASN A 151 10.06 15.30 15.61
N LYS A 152 9.67 15.33 16.90
CA LYS A 152 8.30 15.00 17.32
C LYS A 152 7.25 15.92 16.68
N ALA A 153 7.59 17.19 16.46
CA ALA A 153 6.70 18.17 15.83
C ALA A 153 6.44 17.81 14.34
N LEU A 154 7.50 17.49 13.59
CA LEU A 154 7.37 17.08 12.20
C LEU A 154 6.65 15.73 12.08
N LEU A 155 6.90 14.81 13.02
CA LEU A 155 6.23 13.52 13.06
C LEU A 155 4.72 13.69 13.27
N SER A 156 4.29 14.51 14.23
CA SER A 156 2.87 14.78 14.48
C SER A 156 2.22 15.48 13.27
N LEU A 157 2.89 16.45 12.67
CA LEU A 157 2.42 17.12 11.46
C LEU A 157 2.17 16.12 10.31
N TYR A 158 3.17 15.29 10.00
CA TYR A 158 3.02 14.30 8.91
C TYR A 158 1.98 13.22 9.21
N SER A 159 1.80 12.85 10.48
CA SER A 159 0.73 11.92 10.88
C SER A 159 -0.65 12.53 10.68
N ILE A 160 -0.84 13.80 11.04
CA ILE A 160 -2.10 14.54 10.81
C ILE A 160 -2.37 14.67 9.31
N LEU A 161 -1.37 15.06 8.52
CA LEU A 161 -1.51 15.16 7.07
C LEU A 161 -1.82 13.80 6.42
N PHE A 162 -1.26 12.71 6.95
CA PHE A 162 -1.58 11.37 6.47
C PHE A 162 -3.04 10.99 6.75
N VAL A 163 -3.54 11.25 7.97
CA VAL A 163 -4.96 11.03 8.32
C VAL A 163 -5.87 11.88 7.44
N LEU A 164 -5.50 13.15 7.20
CA LEU A 164 -6.25 14.03 6.30
C LEU A 164 -6.32 13.47 4.87
N CYS A 165 -5.23 12.91 4.35
CA CYS A 165 -5.22 12.23 3.05
C CYS A 165 -6.13 10.97 3.05
N LEU A 166 -6.16 10.20 4.14
CA LEU A 166 -7.07 9.06 4.27
C LEU A 166 -8.55 9.49 4.25
N LEU A 167 -8.89 10.61 4.90
CA LEU A 167 -10.25 11.16 4.88
C LEU A 167 -10.70 11.59 3.47
N VAL A 168 -9.76 12.03 2.62
CA VAL A 168 -10.04 12.29 1.20
C VAL A 168 -10.33 11.00 0.45
N VAL A 169 -9.51 9.96 0.67
CA VAL A 169 -9.73 8.65 0.04
C VAL A 169 -11.08 8.06 0.45
N LEU A 170 -11.48 8.24 1.71
CA LEU A 170 -12.80 7.86 2.24
C LEU A 170 -13.94 8.78 1.76
N ARG A 171 -13.65 9.76 0.88
CA ARG A 171 -14.61 10.74 0.34
C ARG A 171 -15.31 11.62 1.40
N VAL A 172 -14.75 11.74 2.60
CA VAL A 172 -15.26 12.62 3.67
C VAL A 172 -14.89 14.08 3.39
N LEU A 173 -13.73 14.33 2.77
CA LEU A 173 -13.20 15.65 2.47
C LEU A 173 -13.00 15.84 0.97
N PRO A 174 -13.31 17.04 0.42
CA PRO A 174 -13.02 17.35 -0.98
C PRO A 174 -11.50 17.44 -1.21
N TYR A 175 -11.04 16.84 -2.30
CA TYR A 175 -9.61 16.71 -2.63
C TYR A 175 -8.90 18.08 -2.75
N GLY A 176 -9.58 19.12 -3.24
CA GLY A 176 -8.97 20.45 -3.44
C GLY A 176 -8.56 21.10 -2.14
N ILE A 177 -9.40 21.04 -1.09
CA ILE A 177 -9.10 21.60 0.24
C ILE A 177 -7.93 20.84 0.87
N ALA A 178 -7.96 19.52 0.82
CA ALA A 178 -6.89 18.72 1.37
C ALA A 178 -5.56 18.94 0.64
N PHE A 179 -5.58 19.04 -0.70
CA PHE A 179 -4.38 19.33 -1.48
C PHE A 179 -3.77 20.68 -1.11
N ALA A 180 -4.60 21.74 -1.02
CA ALA A 180 -4.15 23.06 -0.62
C ALA A 180 -3.57 23.06 0.81
N ALA A 181 -4.24 22.39 1.76
CA ALA A 181 -3.77 22.28 3.13
C ALA A 181 -2.44 21.52 3.23
N VAL A 182 -2.31 20.37 2.56
CA VAL A 182 -1.07 19.58 2.54
C VAL A 182 0.07 20.39 1.92
N LEU A 183 -0.18 21.04 0.78
CA LEU A 183 0.82 21.83 0.07
C LEU A 183 1.28 23.02 0.94
N ALA A 184 0.35 23.76 1.54
CA ALA A 184 0.67 24.88 2.43
C ALA A 184 1.48 24.41 3.65
N CYS A 185 1.05 23.36 4.32
CA CYS A 185 1.76 22.81 5.48
C CYS A 185 3.18 22.34 5.14
N VAL A 186 3.37 21.66 4.01
CA VAL A 186 4.69 21.17 3.59
C VAL A 186 5.58 22.33 3.17
N LEU A 187 5.07 23.33 2.45
CA LEU A 187 5.82 24.53 2.05
C LEU A 187 6.29 25.34 3.25
N LEU A 188 5.48 25.41 4.31
CA LEU A 188 5.81 26.20 5.51
C LEU A 188 6.72 25.43 6.48
N ALA A 189 6.48 24.13 6.65
CA ALA A 189 7.16 23.34 7.68
C ALA A 189 8.42 22.61 7.17
N ASP A 190 8.43 22.12 5.93
CA ASP A 190 9.55 21.32 5.40
C ASP A 190 9.60 21.35 3.87
N ARG A 191 10.11 22.44 3.32
CA ARG A 191 10.28 22.60 1.86
C ARG A 191 11.19 21.53 1.23
N ASN A 192 12.17 21.02 2.00
CA ASN A 192 13.11 20.01 1.50
C ASN A 192 12.44 18.68 1.20
N THR A 193 11.30 18.38 1.83
CA THR A 193 10.52 17.19 1.54
C THR A 193 9.95 17.20 0.11
N LEU A 194 9.66 18.37 -0.47
CA LEU A 194 9.21 18.46 -1.85
C LEU A 194 10.27 17.97 -2.85
N CYS A 195 11.54 18.22 -2.58
CA CYS A 195 12.63 17.71 -3.43
C CYS A 195 12.82 16.19 -3.34
N ARG A 196 12.24 15.55 -2.31
CA ARG A 196 12.31 14.09 -2.09
C ARG A 196 11.08 13.35 -2.61
N VAL A 197 10.11 14.06 -3.18
CA VAL A 197 8.93 13.47 -3.81
C VAL A 197 9.33 12.82 -5.12
N ASP A 198 8.82 11.62 -5.38
CA ASP A 198 8.99 10.95 -6.65
C ASP A 198 8.01 11.53 -7.69
N TYR A 199 8.47 12.58 -8.38
CA TYR A 199 7.71 13.22 -9.45
C TYR A 199 7.55 12.31 -10.68
N SER A 200 8.47 11.36 -10.91
CA SER A 200 8.37 10.40 -12.00
C SER A 200 7.14 9.51 -11.83
N LEU A 201 6.88 9.06 -10.60
CA LEU A 201 5.69 8.29 -10.29
C LEU A 201 4.40 9.09 -10.55
N ILE A 202 4.34 10.35 -10.11
CA ILE A 202 3.19 11.23 -10.34
C ILE A 202 2.96 11.41 -11.84
N LEU A 203 4.01 11.69 -12.60
CA LEU A 203 3.94 11.88 -14.06
C LEU A 203 3.44 10.60 -14.75
N THR A 204 3.91 9.43 -14.31
CA THR A 204 3.46 8.14 -14.84
C THR A 204 1.95 7.95 -14.64
N PHE A 205 1.41 8.26 -13.47
CA PHE A 205 -0.03 8.19 -13.23
C PHE A 205 -0.80 9.20 -14.10
N VAL A 206 -0.34 10.45 -14.17
CA VAL A 206 -1.00 11.48 -14.99
C VAL A 206 -1.03 11.05 -16.46
N THR A 207 0.09 10.58 -17.01
CA THR A 207 0.15 10.12 -18.41
C THR A 207 -0.71 8.90 -18.66
N LEU A 208 -0.77 7.96 -17.70
CA LEU A 208 -1.63 6.78 -17.77
C LEU A 208 -3.11 7.17 -17.80
N PHE A 209 -3.56 8.08 -16.95
CA PHE A 209 -4.95 8.55 -16.95
C PHE A 209 -5.32 9.32 -18.21
N ILE A 210 -4.40 10.15 -18.73
CA ILE A 210 -4.58 10.84 -20.02
C ILE A 210 -4.67 9.82 -21.16
N PHE A 211 -3.81 8.80 -21.17
CA PHE A 211 -3.83 7.74 -22.18
C PHE A 211 -5.15 6.97 -22.14
N ILE A 212 -5.59 6.49 -20.97
CA ILE A 212 -6.85 5.75 -20.82
C ILE A 212 -8.04 6.61 -21.20
N GLY A 213 -8.06 7.89 -20.79
CA GLY A 213 -9.12 8.83 -21.13
C GLY A 213 -9.23 9.10 -22.64
N ASN A 214 -8.10 9.15 -23.34
CA ASN A 214 -8.07 9.29 -24.80
C ASN A 214 -8.42 7.98 -25.53
N LEU A 215 -7.97 6.84 -25.00
CA LEU A 215 -8.26 5.53 -25.57
C LEU A 215 -9.78 5.25 -25.61
N GLY A 216 -10.52 5.66 -24.56
CA GLY A 216 -11.98 5.55 -24.52
C GLY A 216 -12.73 6.44 -25.53
N ARG A 217 -12.06 7.46 -26.11
CA ARG A 217 -12.62 8.33 -27.15
C ARG A 217 -12.35 7.81 -28.57
N PHE A 218 -11.50 6.81 -28.74
CA PHE A 218 -11.16 6.23 -30.04
C PHE A 218 -12.29 5.31 -30.50
N ALA A 219 -13.01 5.68 -31.59
CA ALA A 219 -14.18 4.97 -32.08
C ALA A 219 -13.91 3.48 -32.42
N ALA A 220 -12.69 3.16 -32.88
CA ALA A 220 -12.26 1.78 -33.13
C ALA A 220 -12.19 0.93 -31.85
N PHE A 221 -11.90 1.53 -30.68
CA PHE A 221 -11.79 0.84 -29.40
C PHE A 221 -13.15 0.73 -28.68
N SER A 222 -14.02 1.73 -28.85
CA SER A 222 -15.38 1.69 -28.29
C SER A 222 -16.26 0.61 -28.92
N GLY A 223 -16.02 0.26 -30.19
CA GLY A 223 -16.69 -0.86 -30.88
C GLY A 223 -16.22 -2.26 -30.45
N TRP A 224 -15.06 -2.36 -29.83
CA TRP A 224 -14.55 -3.63 -29.26
C TRP A 224 -15.00 -3.87 -27.80
N LEU A 225 -15.46 -2.84 -27.11
CA LEU A 225 -15.89 -2.88 -25.72
C LEU A 225 -17.42 -3.01 -25.55
N GLN A 226 -18.19 -3.00 -26.64
CA GLN A 226 -19.61 -3.30 -26.70
C GLN A 226 -19.83 -4.75 -27.15
#